data_1f009b7e0101105d64287c57b5cab4fa
#
_entry.id   1f009b7e0101105d64287c57b5cab4fa
#
_cell.length_a   1.000
_cell.length_b   1.000
_cell.length_c   1.000
_cell.angle_alpha   90.00
_cell.angle_beta   90.00
_cell.angle_gamma   90.00
#
_symmetry.space_group_name_H-M   'P 1'
#
loop_
_entity.id
_entity.type
_entity.pdbx_description
1 polymer ?
#
loop_
_entity_poly.entity_id
_entity_poly.type
_entity_poly.pdbx_seq_one_letter_code
_entity_poly.pdbx_strand_id
1 'polypeptide(L)'
;SAWTGWFRHNIKSGNSYKRMNKKLYGGRVVDIFEMAGAQFQSWSMRQIAIFVVLLVVLAIGLTYSVRQKRLQAIAAWILALFLGIILGATTFTRTPMQGRIVKLIPFWSWYTGIVLDDKLLLEQNVLNCLMLAPIGFLLPWITERKVKLRYAFLSGVAVAVVIEGCQLIFKLGWFEWDDMIHNGISCLLGSVVGNYAVRRV
;
A
#
# COMPACT_ATOMS: atom_id res chain seq x y z
N SER A 1 20.14 -15.53 -25.80
CA SER A 1 19.34 -14.31 -25.99
C SER A 1 19.20 -13.57 -24.66
N ALA A 2 19.09 -12.24 -24.68
CA ALA A 2 18.96 -11.39 -23.49
C ALA A 2 17.78 -11.82 -22.58
N TRP A 3 16.72 -12.35 -23.19
CA TRP A 3 15.55 -12.89 -22.52
C TRP A 3 15.84 -14.13 -21.66
N THR A 4 16.67 -15.05 -22.11
CA THR A 4 17.02 -16.26 -21.34
C THR A 4 17.94 -15.97 -20.17
N GLY A 5 18.81 -14.96 -20.27
CA GLY A 5 19.65 -14.49 -19.16
C GLY A 5 18.82 -13.78 -18.09
N TRP A 6 17.89 -12.93 -18.52
CA TRP A 6 16.95 -12.25 -17.66
C TRP A 6 16.03 -13.23 -16.91
N PHE A 7 15.50 -14.24 -17.62
CA PHE A 7 14.67 -15.30 -17.04
C PHE A 7 15.39 -16.06 -15.93
N ARG A 8 16.64 -16.48 -16.16
CA ARG A 8 17.46 -17.18 -15.15
C ARG A 8 17.77 -16.31 -13.93
N HIS A 9 17.97 -15.02 -14.12
CA HIS A 9 18.25 -14.10 -13.03
C HIS A 9 17.01 -13.93 -12.13
N ASN A 10 15.82 -13.80 -12.72
CA ASN A 10 14.59 -13.65 -11.98
C ASN A 10 14.13 -14.93 -11.28
N ILE A 11 14.33 -16.11 -11.87
CA ILE A 11 14.12 -17.39 -11.19
C ILE A 11 15.04 -17.52 -9.97
N LYS A 12 16.29 -17.11 -10.06
CA LYS A 12 17.20 -17.11 -8.89
C LYS A 12 16.76 -16.13 -7.82
N SER A 13 16.26 -14.95 -8.20
CA SER A 13 15.74 -13.96 -7.23
C SER A 13 14.43 -14.43 -6.57
N GLY A 14 13.54 -15.08 -7.33
CA GLY A 14 12.31 -15.68 -6.80
C GLY A 14 12.59 -16.85 -5.83
N ASN A 15 13.56 -17.69 -6.14
CA ASN A 15 14.01 -18.74 -5.23
C ASN A 15 14.66 -18.20 -3.95
N SER A 16 15.39 -17.09 -4.06
CA SER A 16 15.96 -16.38 -2.90
C SER A 16 14.84 -15.80 -2.02
N TYR A 17 13.82 -15.19 -2.64
CA TYR A 17 12.64 -14.68 -1.96
C TYR A 17 11.87 -15.80 -1.24
N LYS A 18 11.63 -16.93 -1.91
CA LYS A 18 10.95 -18.10 -1.33
C LYS A 18 11.72 -18.69 -0.13
N ARG A 19 13.06 -18.73 -0.21
CA ARG A 19 13.91 -19.14 0.92
C ARG A 19 13.86 -18.14 2.06
N MET A 20 13.88 -16.84 1.77
CA MET A 20 13.80 -15.77 2.75
C MET A 20 12.44 -15.78 3.45
N ASN A 21 11.35 -15.90 2.71
CA ASN A 21 9.99 -15.98 3.24
C ASN A 21 9.79 -17.24 4.11
N LYS A 22 10.29 -18.41 3.66
CA LYS A 22 10.25 -19.63 4.45
C LYS A 22 11.07 -19.53 5.74
N LYS A 23 12.19 -18.79 5.71
CA LYS A 23 13.04 -18.54 6.88
C LYS A 23 12.38 -17.55 7.86
N LEU A 24 11.70 -16.53 7.35
CA LEU A 24 11.04 -15.50 8.17
C LEU A 24 9.71 -15.99 8.76
N TYR A 25 8.92 -16.73 8.01
CA TYR A 25 7.53 -17.06 8.36
C TYR A 25 7.28 -18.57 8.53
N GLY A 26 8.31 -19.43 8.44
CA GLY A 26 8.22 -20.86 8.73
C GLY A 26 7.22 -21.65 7.88
N GLY A 27 6.74 -21.09 6.75
CA GLY A 27 5.77 -21.74 5.85
C GLY A 27 4.34 -21.83 6.42
N ARG A 28 4.05 -21.17 7.56
CA ARG A 28 2.69 -21.02 8.08
C ARG A 28 1.96 -19.92 7.31
N VAL A 29 0.65 -20.10 7.11
CA VAL A 29 -0.24 -19.00 6.73
C VAL A 29 -0.13 -17.97 7.85
N VAL A 30 0.52 -16.84 7.56
CA VAL A 30 0.78 -15.83 8.59
C VAL A 30 -0.53 -15.11 8.80
N ASP A 31 -1.05 -15.15 10.01
CA ASP A 31 -2.21 -14.37 10.37
C ASP A 31 -1.88 -12.88 10.18
N ILE A 32 -2.63 -12.22 9.29
CA ILE A 32 -2.45 -10.80 8.97
C ILE A 32 -2.50 -9.96 10.26
N PHE A 33 -3.30 -10.37 11.23
CA PHE A 33 -3.41 -9.70 12.54
C PHE A 33 -2.16 -9.90 13.40
N GLU A 34 -1.53 -11.08 13.36
CA GLU A 34 -0.23 -11.31 14.03
C GLU A 34 0.89 -10.49 13.39
N MET A 35 0.92 -10.39 12.06
CA MET A 35 1.88 -9.53 11.36
C MET A 35 1.68 -8.06 11.71
N ALA A 36 0.47 -7.57 11.68
CA ALA A 36 0.15 -6.20 12.05
C ALA A 36 0.50 -5.94 13.53
N GLY A 37 0.12 -6.84 14.44
CA GLY A 37 0.41 -6.71 15.87
C GLY A 37 1.90 -6.70 16.17
N ALA A 38 2.68 -7.62 15.60
CA ALA A 38 4.12 -7.68 15.78
C ALA A 38 4.83 -6.43 15.22
N GLN A 39 4.29 -5.84 14.18
CA GLN A 39 4.80 -4.64 13.55
C GLN A 39 4.59 -3.40 14.43
N PHE A 40 3.43 -3.27 15.10
CA PHE A 40 3.16 -2.18 16.04
C PHE A 40 3.96 -2.29 17.35
N GLN A 41 4.33 -3.49 17.77
CA GLN A 41 5.06 -3.74 19.01
C GLN A 41 6.52 -3.23 18.97
N SER A 42 7.06 -2.94 17.79
CA SER A 42 8.44 -2.45 17.60
C SER A 42 8.58 -0.92 17.62
N TRP A 43 7.48 -0.18 17.77
CA TRP A 43 7.53 1.29 17.71
C TRP A 43 8.09 1.91 18.98
N SER A 44 9.08 2.77 18.80
CA SER A 44 9.52 3.64 19.89
C SER A 44 8.48 4.73 20.18
N MET A 45 8.41 5.22 21.41
CA MET A 45 7.51 6.32 21.80
C MET A 45 7.71 7.58 20.93
N ARG A 46 8.93 7.84 20.45
CA ARG A 46 9.21 8.96 19.53
C ARG A 46 8.53 8.75 18.16
N GLN A 47 8.59 7.54 17.61
CA GLN A 47 7.96 7.22 16.32
C GLN A 47 6.45 7.36 16.43
N ILE A 48 5.86 6.87 17.52
CA ILE A 48 4.42 7.04 17.80
C ILE A 48 4.07 8.52 17.88
N ALA A 49 4.83 9.32 18.60
CA ALA A 49 4.58 10.75 18.76
C ALA A 49 4.66 11.50 17.41
N ILE A 50 5.72 11.26 16.62
CA ILE A 50 5.88 11.87 15.29
C ILE A 50 4.71 11.46 14.40
N PHE A 51 4.32 10.20 14.42
CA PHE A 51 3.23 9.67 13.63
C PHE A 51 1.89 10.33 13.97
N VAL A 52 1.58 10.44 15.26
CA VAL A 52 0.36 11.13 15.74
C VAL A 52 0.36 12.59 15.31
N VAL A 53 1.48 13.30 15.46
CA VAL A 53 1.60 14.71 15.01
C VAL A 53 1.36 14.83 13.51
N LEU A 54 1.97 13.97 12.69
CA LEU A 54 1.76 13.96 11.24
C LEU A 54 0.30 13.69 10.86
N LEU A 55 -0.35 12.75 11.57
CA LEU A 55 -1.78 12.47 11.38
C LEU A 55 -2.65 13.68 11.69
N VAL A 56 -2.40 14.34 12.81
CA VAL A 56 -3.15 15.53 13.23
C VAL A 56 -2.95 16.66 12.23
N VAL A 57 -1.72 16.92 11.77
CA VAL A 57 -1.42 17.94 10.75
C VAL A 57 -2.12 17.61 9.44
N LEU A 58 -2.08 16.36 9.00
CA LEU A 58 -2.76 15.91 7.78
C LEU A 58 -4.28 16.09 7.90
N ALA A 59 -4.87 15.68 9.03
CA ALA A 59 -6.29 15.80 9.28
C ALA A 59 -6.75 17.27 9.33
N ILE A 60 -5.99 18.14 10.00
CA ILE A 60 -6.25 19.59 10.01
C ILE A 60 -6.17 20.14 8.58
N GLY A 61 -5.12 19.83 7.81
CA GLY A 61 -4.96 20.26 6.43
C GLY A 61 -6.12 19.81 5.53
N LEU A 62 -6.53 18.55 5.64
CA LEU A 62 -7.68 18.03 4.92
C LEU A 62 -8.98 18.73 5.32
N THR A 63 -9.17 19.00 6.62
CA THR A 63 -10.38 19.70 7.11
C THR A 63 -10.43 21.14 6.62
N TYR A 64 -9.29 21.84 6.56
CA TYR A 64 -9.20 23.18 5.99
C TYR A 64 -9.49 23.21 4.48
N SER A 65 -9.07 22.18 3.76
CA SER A 65 -9.29 22.05 2.31
C SER A 65 -10.74 21.72 1.95
N VAL A 66 -11.50 21.17 2.91
CA VAL A 66 -12.88 20.75 2.71
C VAL A 66 -13.82 21.83 3.27
N ARG A 67 -14.62 22.44 2.39
CA ARG A 67 -15.63 23.43 2.79
C ARG A 67 -16.70 22.80 3.69
N GLN A 68 -16.42 22.80 4.98
CA GLN A 68 -17.26 22.74 6.19
C GLN A 68 -18.62 21.99 6.19
N LYS A 69 -18.79 20.94 5.43
CA LYS A 69 -19.90 20.03 5.69
C LYS A 69 -19.44 18.91 6.60
N ARG A 70 -20.24 18.58 7.63
CA ARG A 70 -19.87 17.58 8.66
C ARG A 70 -19.43 16.25 8.06
N LEU A 71 -20.14 15.75 7.04
CA LEU A 71 -19.79 14.48 6.37
C LEU A 71 -18.43 14.52 5.66
N GLN A 72 -18.10 15.64 5.01
CA GLN A 72 -16.80 15.81 4.37
C GLN A 72 -15.67 15.80 5.40
N ALA A 73 -15.85 16.52 6.51
CA ALA A 73 -14.88 16.56 7.58
C ALA A 73 -14.65 15.16 8.18
N ILE A 74 -15.73 14.42 8.45
CA ILE A 74 -15.64 13.03 8.94
C ILE A 74 -14.88 12.15 7.93
N ALA A 75 -15.24 12.22 6.64
CA ALA A 75 -14.55 11.44 5.61
C ALA A 75 -13.06 11.82 5.50
N ALA A 76 -12.72 13.11 5.63
CA ALA A 76 -11.33 13.57 5.63
C ALA A 76 -10.54 13.06 6.84
N TRP A 77 -11.15 13.04 8.03
CA TRP A 77 -10.52 12.47 9.23
C TRP A 77 -10.30 10.96 9.10
N ILE A 78 -11.29 10.23 8.60
CA ILE A 78 -11.16 8.78 8.35
C ILE A 78 -10.04 8.53 7.33
N LEU A 79 -9.96 9.32 6.25
CA LEU A 79 -8.91 9.22 5.26
C LEU A 79 -7.53 9.48 5.87
N ALA A 80 -7.39 10.54 6.69
CA ALA A 80 -6.14 10.87 7.36
C ALA A 80 -5.68 9.73 8.28
N LEU A 81 -6.60 9.21 9.09
CA LEU A 81 -6.32 8.07 9.99
C LEU A 81 -5.87 6.85 9.19
N PHE A 82 -6.57 6.53 8.11
CA PHE A 82 -6.27 5.37 7.28
C PHE A 82 -4.92 5.51 6.56
N LEU A 83 -4.63 6.68 5.96
CA LEU A 83 -3.31 6.97 5.38
C LEU A 83 -2.20 6.85 6.42
N GLY A 84 -2.45 7.32 7.62
CA GLY A 84 -1.52 7.17 8.70
C GLY A 84 -1.24 5.72 9.06
N ILE A 85 -2.27 4.90 9.20
CA ILE A 85 -2.10 3.47 9.49
C ILE A 85 -1.27 2.80 8.38
N ILE A 86 -1.58 3.07 7.12
CA ILE A 86 -0.82 2.52 5.99
C ILE A 86 0.64 2.97 6.00
N LEU A 87 0.90 4.26 6.10
CA LEU A 87 2.26 4.78 6.17
C LEU A 87 3.00 4.23 7.39
N GLY A 88 2.30 4.09 8.51
CA GLY A 88 2.80 3.43 9.70
C GLY A 88 3.27 2.01 9.38
N ALA A 89 2.39 1.20 8.87
CA ALA A 89 2.63 -0.22 8.58
C ALA A 89 3.67 -0.43 7.47
N THR A 90 3.71 0.43 6.46
CA THR A 90 4.59 0.25 5.29
C THR A 90 5.96 0.90 5.42
N THR A 91 6.09 1.91 6.28
CA THR A 91 7.32 2.73 6.36
C THR A 91 7.92 2.73 7.76
N PHE A 92 7.13 3.07 8.80
CA PHE A 92 7.69 3.30 10.14
C PHE A 92 8.02 2.02 10.92
N THR A 93 7.37 0.91 10.60
CA THR A 93 7.57 -0.38 11.29
C THR A 93 8.66 -1.24 10.69
N ARG A 94 9.14 -0.90 9.50
CA ARG A 94 10.12 -1.71 8.80
C ARG A 94 11.54 -1.38 9.24
N THR A 95 12.37 -2.41 9.38
CA THR A 95 13.81 -2.27 9.64
C THR A 95 14.57 -2.07 8.34
N PRO A 96 15.56 -1.15 8.29
CA PRO A 96 16.35 -0.92 7.09
C PRO A 96 17.08 -2.18 6.62
N MET A 97 17.03 -2.42 5.31
CA MET A 97 17.74 -3.52 4.65
C MET A 97 19.19 -3.12 4.31
N GLN A 98 20.06 -4.12 4.11
CA GLN A 98 21.46 -3.86 3.74
C GLN A 98 21.61 -3.22 2.34
N GLY A 99 20.64 -3.40 1.43
CA GLY A 99 20.69 -2.90 0.05
C GLY A 99 19.35 -2.37 -0.44
N ARG A 100 19.37 -1.71 -1.59
CA ARG A 100 18.17 -1.29 -2.32
C ARG A 100 17.83 -2.34 -3.36
N ILE A 101 16.58 -2.78 -3.41
CA ILE A 101 16.09 -3.73 -4.41
C ILE A 101 14.99 -3.00 -5.20
N VAL A 102 15.12 -3.02 -6.52
CA VAL A 102 14.22 -2.33 -7.44
C VAL A 102 13.68 -3.33 -8.44
N LYS A 103 12.35 -3.41 -8.55
CA LYS A 103 11.61 -4.29 -9.46
C LYS A 103 10.75 -3.45 -10.40
N LEU A 104 11.26 -3.17 -11.60
CA LEU A 104 10.61 -2.29 -12.58
C LEU A 104 9.79 -3.03 -13.63
N ILE A 105 9.75 -4.35 -13.58
CA ILE A 105 9.04 -5.14 -14.59
C ILE A 105 7.60 -5.28 -14.16
N PRO A 106 6.63 -4.77 -14.96
CA PRO A 106 5.23 -4.90 -14.65
C PRO A 106 4.81 -6.38 -14.57
N PHE A 107 3.97 -6.69 -13.59
CA PHE A 107 3.42 -8.03 -13.35
C PHE A 107 4.44 -9.13 -13.05
N TRP A 108 5.68 -8.76 -12.66
CA TRP A 108 6.70 -9.73 -12.31
C TRP A 108 6.28 -10.57 -11.09
N SER A 109 5.61 -9.95 -10.14
CA SER A 109 5.14 -10.59 -8.91
C SER A 109 4.05 -11.63 -9.19
N TRP A 110 3.12 -11.33 -10.08
CA TRP A 110 2.10 -12.27 -10.53
C TRP A 110 2.69 -13.44 -11.29
N TYR A 111 3.58 -13.12 -12.23
CA TYR A 111 4.28 -14.16 -13.00
C TYR A 111 5.08 -15.09 -12.08
N THR A 112 5.84 -14.53 -11.16
CA THR A 112 6.65 -15.31 -10.22
C THR A 112 5.77 -16.12 -9.27
N GLY A 113 4.70 -15.54 -8.75
CA GLY A 113 3.74 -16.20 -7.89
C GLY A 113 3.09 -17.42 -8.55
N ILE A 114 2.65 -17.27 -9.80
CA ILE A 114 1.99 -18.33 -10.58
C ILE A 114 3.00 -19.42 -10.99
N VAL A 115 4.13 -19.03 -11.59
CA VAL A 115 5.09 -19.99 -12.15
C VAL A 115 5.85 -20.76 -11.07
N LEU A 116 6.15 -20.11 -9.94
CA LEU A 116 6.86 -20.75 -8.83
C LEU A 116 5.91 -21.29 -7.74
N ASP A 117 4.59 -21.23 -7.98
CA ASP A 117 3.54 -21.62 -7.01
C ASP A 117 3.77 -20.98 -5.61
N ASP A 118 4.11 -19.67 -5.62
CA ASP A 118 4.32 -18.91 -4.39
C ASP A 118 3.00 -18.27 -3.94
N LYS A 119 2.23 -19.02 -3.15
CA LYS A 119 0.92 -18.60 -2.65
C LYS A 119 0.99 -17.34 -1.80
N LEU A 120 2.05 -17.17 -1.00
CA LEU A 120 2.22 -15.98 -0.18
C LEU A 120 2.39 -14.72 -1.02
N LEU A 121 3.16 -14.81 -2.12
CA LEU A 121 3.32 -13.71 -3.06
C LEU A 121 1.99 -13.36 -3.75
N LEU A 122 1.20 -14.38 -4.13
CA LEU A 122 -0.13 -14.16 -4.71
C LEU A 122 -1.10 -13.52 -3.71
N GLU A 123 -1.12 -13.99 -2.46
CA GLU A 123 -1.91 -13.38 -1.38
C GLU A 123 -1.52 -11.91 -1.15
N GLN A 124 -0.23 -11.60 -1.12
CA GLN A 124 0.25 -10.22 -1.00
C GLN A 124 -0.22 -9.35 -2.16
N ASN A 125 -0.17 -9.84 -3.40
CA ASN A 125 -0.65 -9.11 -4.56
C ASN A 125 -2.15 -8.80 -4.46
N VAL A 126 -2.96 -9.79 -4.05
CA VAL A 126 -4.41 -9.59 -3.83
C VAL A 126 -4.65 -8.56 -2.73
N LEU A 127 -3.93 -8.64 -1.62
CA LEU A 127 -4.04 -7.68 -0.53
C LEU A 127 -3.65 -6.26 -0.96
N ASN A 128 -2.60 -6.09 -1.76
CA ASN A 128 -2.22 -4.80 -2.33
C ASN A 128 -3.30 -4.24 -3.27
N CYS A 129 -3.98 -5.12 -4.04
CA CYS A 129 -5.14 -4.73 -4.86
C CYS A 129 -6.36 -4.28 -4.05
N LEU A 130 -6.39 -4.50 -2.74
CA LEU A 130 -7.48 -4.10 -1.84
C LEU A 130 -7.07 -3.02 -0.84
N MET A 131 -5.78 -2.88 -0.59
CA MET A 131 -5.23 -2.07 0.49
C MET A 131 -5.68 -0.60 0.44
N LEU A 132 -5.66 0.04 -0.72
CA LEU A 132 -6.07 1.44 -0.87
C LEU A 132 -7.54 1.64 -1.27
N ALA A 133 -8.35 0.59 -1.31
CA ALA A 133 -9.78 0.71 -1.62
C ALA A 133 -10.54 1.69 -0.71
N PRO A 134 -10.29 1.74 0.61
CA PRO A 134 -10.91 2.75 1.48
C PRO A 134 -10.60 4.19 1.07
N ILE A 135 -9.42 4.49 0.54
CA ILE A 135 -9.09 5.82 0.00
C ILE A 135 -10.02 6.15 -1.16
N GLY A 136 -10.10 5.24 -2.14
CA GLY A 136 -10.98 5.40 -3.29
C GLY A 136 -12.43 5.58 -2.89
N PHE A 137 -12.91 4.82 -1.91
CA PHE A 137 -14.26 4.92 -1.38
C PHE A 137 -14.55 6.30 -0.76
N LEU A 138 -13.59 6.89 -0.05
CA LEU A 138 -13.76 8.17 0.64
C LEU A 138 -13.67 9.39 -0.30
N LEU A 139 -12.99 9.29 -1.45
CA LEU A 139 -12.83 10.40 -2.38
C LEU A 139 -14.16 11.06 -2.82
N PRO A 140 -15.21 10.31 -3.22
CA PRO A 140 -16.49 10.92 -3.58
C PRO A 140 -17.18 11.63 -2.41
N TRP A 141 -17.00 11.15 -1.18
CA TRP A 141 -17.55 11.77 0.03
C TRP A 141 -16.86 13.09 0.36
N ILE A 142 -15.55 13.16 0.17
CA ILE A 142 -14.76 14.37 0.40
C ILE A 142 -15.08 15.43 -0.66
N THR A 143 -15.24 15.01 -1.92
CA THR A 143 -15.50 15.93 -3.03
C THR A 143 -16.98 16.25 -3.23
N GLU A 144 -17.90 15.57 -2.54
CA GLU A 144 -19.36 15.62 -2.72
C GLU A 144 -19.83 15.43 -4.16
N ARG A 145 -19.03 14.78 -4.95
CA ARG A 145 -19.32 14.51 -6.36
C ARG A 145 -18.67 13.22 -6.80
N LYS A 146 -19.18 12.65 -7.88
CA LYS A 146 -18.57 11.49 -8.48
C LYS A 146 -17.15 11.79 -8.92
N VAL A 147 -16.24 10.94 -8.51
CA VAL A 147 -14.85 10.97 -8.94
C VAL A 147 -14.70 10.15 -10.22
N LYS A 148 -14.11 10.73 -11.26
CA LYS A 148 -13.79 10.00 -12.49
C LYS A 148 -12.76 8.93 -12.15
N LEU A 149 -12.95 7.70 -12.65
CA LEU A 149 -12.12 6.53 -12.30
C LEU A 149 -10.63 6.75 -12.56
N ARG A 150 -10.28 7.51 -13.59
CA ARG A 150 -8.88 7.89 -13.86
C ARG A 150 -8.23 8.68 -12.71
N TYR A 151 -8.98 9.56 -12.04
CA TYR A 151 -8.45 10.33 -10.92
C TYR A 151 -8.36 9.48 -9.66
N ALA A 152 -9.30 8.56 -9.47
CA ALA A 152 -9.20 7.59 -8.39
C ALA A 152 -7.97 6.69 -8.56
N PHE A 153 -7.75 6.16 -9.77
CA PHE A 153 -6.55 5.39 -10.08
C PHE A 153 -5.27 6.18 -9.82
N LEU A 154 -5.19 7.41 -10.35
CA LEU A 154 -4.02 8.28 -10.15
C LEU A 154 -3.79 8.64 -8.69
N SER A 155 -4.85 8.80 -7.88
CA SER A 155 -4.71 9.01 -6.44
C SER A 155 -4.08 7.82 -5.75
N GLY A 156 -4.48 6.59 -6.10
CA GLY A 156 -3.87 5.37 -5.59
C GLY A 156 -2.40 5.25 -5.99
N VAL A 157 -2.09 5.53 -7.27
CA VAL A 157 -0.70 5.55 -7.76
C VAL A 157 0.12 6.60 -7.02
N ALA A 158 -0.41 7.81 -6.80
CA ALA A 158 0.31 8.87 -6.09
C ALA A 158 0.66 8.48 -4.65
N VAL A 159 -0.27 7.85 -3.92
CA VAL A 159 0.00 7.33 -2.58
C VAL A 159 1.05 6.22 -2.63
N ALA A 160 0.95 5.30 -3.58
CA ALA A 160 1.92 4.22 -3.75
C ALA A 160 3.32 4.77 -4.08
N VAL A 161 3.44 5.77 -4.95
CA VAL A 161 4.73 6.43 -5.25
C VAL A 161 5.38 7.01 -4.00
N VAL A 162 4.60 7.61 -3.10
CA VAL A 162 5.12 8.11 -1.82
C VAL A 162 5.62 6.95 -0.95
N ILE A 163 4.85 5.88 -0.83
CA ILE A 163 5.22 4.70 -0.03
C ILE A 163 6.49 4.08 -0.59
N GLU A 164 6.51 3.75 -1.88
CA GLU A 164 7.63 3.12 -2.58
C GLU A 164 8.87 4.02 -2.57
N GLY A 165 8.68 5.33 -2.74
CA GLY A 165 9.76 6.31 -2.63
C GLY A 165 10.38 6.32 -1.23
N CYS A 166 9.58 6.31 -0.19
CA CYS A 166 10.07 6.19 1.18
C CYS A 166 10.82 4.87 1.40
N GLN A 167 10.29 3.76 0.91
CA GLN A 167 10.94 2.45 1.01
C GLN A 167 12.28 2.41 0.30
N LEU A 168 12.38 3.01 -0.88
CA LEU A 168 13.63 3.10 -1.63
C LEU A 168 14.67 3.99 -0.94
N ILE A 169 14.26 5.18 -0.49
CA ILE A 169 15.16 6.15 0.15
C ILE A 169 15.71 5.60 1.46
N PHE A 170 14.83 5.10 2.32
CA PHE A 170 15.18 4.63 3.67
C PHE A 170 15.54 3.13 3.71
N LYS A 171 15.56 2.43 2.55
CA LYS A 171 15.86 1.00 2.42
C LYS A 171 14.90 0.10 3.22
N LEU A 172 13.64 0.48 3.32
CA LEU A 172 12.63 -0.18 4.15
C LEU A 172 11.89 -1.32 3.46
N GLY A 173 12.19 -1.57 2.20
CA GLY A 173 11.55 -2.60 1.39
C GLY A 173 12.08 -2.62 -0.04
N TRP A 174 11.40 -3.36 -0.88
CA TRP A 174 11.65 -3.39 -2.30
C TRP A 174 10.83 -2.29 -2.95
N PHE A 175 11.41 -1.59 -3.92
CA PHE A 175 10.67 -0.68 -4.79
C PHE A 175 10.06 -1.51 -5.91
N GLU A 176 8.73 -1.61 -5.94
CA GLU A 176 8.03 -2.47 -6.89
C GLU A 176 7.05 -1.67 -7.76
N TRP A 177 7.24 -1.78 -9.08
CA TRP A 177 6.33 -1.14 -10.03
C TRP A 177 4.91 -1.71 -9.92
N ASP A 178 4.80 -3.01 -9.63
CA ASP A 178 3.54 -3.71 -9.46
C ASP A 178 2.68 -3.11 -8.35
N ASP A 179 3.30 -2.68 -7.25
CA ASP A 179 2.58 -2.09 -6.13
C ASP A 179 1.91 -0.75 -6.49
N MET A 180 2.50 0.02 -7.40
CA MET A 180 1.84 1.23 -7.92
C MET A 180 0.60 0.89 -8.74
N ILE A 181 0.65 -0.17 -9.56
CA ILE A 181 -0.47 -0.63 -10.38
C ILE A 181 -1.58 -1.18 -9.48
N HIS A 182 -1.23 -2.07 -8.53
CA HIS A 182 -2.18 -2.68 -7.60
C HIS A 182 -2.91 -1.63 -6.77
N ASN A 183 -2.19 -0.68 -6.23
CA ASN A 183 -2.72 0.41 -5.42
C ASN A 183 -3.60 1.38 -6.24
N GLY A 184 -3.24 1.63 -7.49
CA GLY A 184 -4.08 2.37 -8.43
C GLY A 184 -5.41 1.65 -8.68
N ILE A 185 -5.37 0.33 -8.96
CA ILE A 185 -6.56 -0.51 -9.14
C ILE A 185 -7.40 -0.54 -7.86
N SER A 186 -6.76 -0.72 -6.71
CA SER A 186 -7.42 -0.72 -5.40
C SER A 186 -8.25 0.55 -5.18
N CYS A 187 -7.64 1.71 -5.39
CA CYS A 187 -8.30 2.99 -5.23
C CYS A 187 -9.44 3.21 -6.25
N LEU A 188 -9.24 2.73 -7.50
CA LEU A 188 -10.28 2.74 -8.52
C LEU A 188 -11.50 1.91 -8.10
N LEU A 189 -11.29 0.67 -7.62
CA LEU A 189 -12.36 -0.21 -7.15
C LEU A 189 -13.12 0.41 -5.98
N GLY A 190 -12.42 0.97 -5.00
CA GLY A 190 -13.04 1.70 -3.90
C GLY A 190 -13.89 2.87 -4.36
N SER A 191 -13.40 3.64 -5.36
CA SER A 191 -14.13 4.78 -5.93
C SER A 191 -15.40 4.37 -6.69
N VAL A 192 -15.43 3.20 -7.33
CA VAL A 192 -16.66 2.67 -7.95
C VAL A 192 -17.74 2.52 -6.88
N VAL A 193 -17.42 1.89 -5.76
CA VAL A 193 -18.35 1.69 -4.65
C VAL A 193 -18.74 3.03 -4.01
N GLY A 194 -17.79 3.91 -3.75
CA GLY A 194 -18.03 5.24 -3.19
C GLY A 194 -18.92 6.11 -4.08
N ASN A 195 -18.69 6.12 -5.39
CA ASN A 195 -19.52 6.82 -6.37
C ASN A 195 -20.97 6.32 -6.40
N TYR A 196 -21.17 5.03 -6.16
CA TYR A 196 -22.51 4.45 -6.09
C TYR A 196 -23.22 4.84 -4.78
N ALA A 197 -22.47 4.85 -3.67
CA ALA A 197 -23.00 5.21 -2.37
C ALA A 197 -23.42 6.69 -2.28
N VAL A 198 -22.60 7.61 -2.79
CA VAL A 198 -22.90 9.06 -2.80
C VAL A 198 -24.14 9.42 -3.64
N ARG A 199 -24.50 8.58 -4.63
CA ARG A 199 -25.72 8.80 -5.43
C ARG A 199 -27.03 8.66 -4.66
N ARG A 200 -27.01 8.01 -3.50
CA ARG A 200 -28.19 7.67 -2.72
C ARG A 200 -28.43 8.61 -1.53
N VAL A 201 -27.50 9.52 -1.30
CA VAL A 201 -27.56 10.56 -0.26
C VAL A 201 -27.77 11.93 -0.90
#